data_c026948413ac2fb479680e35eb7e3cd9
#
_entry.id   c026948413ac2fb479680e35eb7e3cd9
#
_cell.length_a   1.000
_cell.length_b   1.000
_cell.length_c   1.000
_cell.angle_alpha   90.00
_cell.angle_beta   90.00
_cell.angle_gamma   90.00
#
_symmetry.space_group_name_H-M   'P 1'
#
loop_
_entity.id
_entity.type
_entity.pdbx_description
1 polymer ?
#
loop_
_entity_poly.entity_id
_entity_poly.type
_entity_poly.pdbx_seq_one_letter_code
_entity_poly.pdbx_strand_id
1 'polypeptide(L)'
;MAFKRSSGILLHPSSLPGPYGIGDLGPQSYRYIDWLASTGCKLWQTLPLGPTGYGDSPYQCFSAFAGNPYLLSPDEMLADGLLTQEDLDGIKDLSVARDPSARFRINFGLLIPKKLDLLQKAFSRFQSSPEYLRKAFDSFCAENASWLDDFALFMALKEANGGGAWSGWPEVIRSKKKTSMTKARKELAESPSTALRTSIRRYSFYQFLFFRQWNKVRAYAHEKGIQIIGDIPIYVAYDSADVWARPDLFFLDEKGNPTVVAGVPPDGFSATGQLWGNPLYNWDAHKKEGYAWWLTRVRASLKFMDILRFDHFRGFPGYYEIPAEHTTAENGRWVTGPGQDLFRAVGKYLGDGLIPPGSGLPIIAEDLGMVTPDVTELLQAFDLPGMKVLQFGFSGMDNPFLPHHYIPNCVAYTGTHDNDTAIGWFATSPEHEREFAKRYLGVDGHDFAWDLIRAVWRSVAVFAIAPMQDVLSL
;
A
#
# COMPACT_ATOMS: atom_id res chain seq x y z
N MET A 1 -5.28 -19.70 -15.98
CA MET A 1 -4.49 -18.52 -15.55
C MET A 1 -5.22 -17.24 -15.88
N ALA A 2 -5.44 -16.39 -14.89
CA ALA A 2 -6.11 -15.11 -15.06
C ALA A 2 -5.30 -14.08 -15.87
N PHE A 3 -3.97 -14.25 -15.94
CA PHE A 3 -3.04 -13.24 -16.44
C PHE A 3 -2.31 -13.68 -17.70
N LYS A 4 -1.94 -12.68 -18.53
CA LYS A 4 -1.04 -12.85 -19.67
C LYS A 4 0.41 -12.63 -19.20
N ARG A 5 1.34 -13.49 -19.65
CA ARG A 5 2.74 -13.38 -19.30
C ARG A 5 3.32 -12.00 -19.61
N SER A 6 3.89 -11.35 -18.60
CA SER A 6 4.37 -9.97 -18.68
C SER A 6 5.58 -9.74 -17.76
N SER A 7 6.38 -8.72 -18.08
CA SER A 7 7.42 -8.20 -17.20
C SER A 7 7.06 -6.82 -16.66
N GLY A 8 7.64 -6.46 -15.53
CA GLY A 8 7.39 -5.19 -14.88
C GLY A 8 8.50 -4.73 -13.95
N ILE A 9 8.33 -3.50 -13.48
CA ILE A 9 9.24 -2.85 -12.55
C ILE A 9 8.47 -2.44 -11.30
N LEU A 10 9.09 -2.72 -10.13
CA LEU A 10 8.64 -2.24 -8.83
C LEU A 10 9.27 -0.88 -8.55
N LEU A 11 8.45 0.16 -8.43
CA LEU A 11 8.87 1.51 -8.04
C LEU A 11 7.71 2.26 -7.40
N HIS A 12 7.89 2.74 -6.16
CA HIS A 12 6.94 3.65 -5.54
C HIS A 12 7.06 5.05 -6.14
N PRO A 13 5.95 5.79 -6.41
CA PRO A 13 6.01 7.13 -7.01
C PRO A 13 6.90 8.12 -6.27
N SER A 14 7.01 8.02 -4.93
CA SER A 14 7.90 8.89 -4.15
C SER A 14 9.38 8.75 -4.50
N SER A 15 9.78 7.65 -5.15
CA SER A 15 11.16 7.41 -5.59
C SER A 15 11.47 8.01 -6.98
N LEU A 16 10.47 8.53 -7.68
CA LEU A 16 10.70 9.25 -8.92
C LEU A 16 11.50 10.53 -8.66
N PRO A 17 12.37 10.96 -9.60
CA PRO A 17 13.08 12.22 -9.45
C PRO A 17 12.11 13.40 -9.45
N GLY A 18 12.42 14.46 -8.72
CA GLY A 18 11.59 15.67 -8.70
C GLY A 18 12.21 16.80 -7.89
N PRO A 19 11.83 18.05 -8.17
CA PRO A 19 12.38 19.21 -7.49
C PRO A 19 11.78 19.47 -6.10
N TYR A 20 10.71 18.73 -5.73
CA TYR A 20 9.90 19.02 -4.55
C TYR A 20 10.13 18.04 -3.39
N GLY A 21 11.34 17.50 -3.28
CA GLY A 21 11.79 16.66 -2.17
C GLY A 21 11.56 15.14 -2.35
N ILE A 22 10.39 14.74 -2.88
CA ILE A 22 10.08 13.37 -3.30
C ILE A 22 9.48 13.38 -4.69
N GLY A 23 9.40 12.20 -5.31
CA GLY A 23 8.61 12.01 -6.52
C GLY A 23 7.12 12.22 -6.27
N ASP A 24 6.39 12.58 -7.31
CA ASP A 24 4.98 12.92 -7.25
C ASP A 24 4.20 12.46 -8.52
N LEU A 25 2.91 12.71 -8.53
CA LEU A 25 1.98 12.33 -9.62
C LEU A 25 2.01 13.34 -10.80
N GLY A 26 3.15 13.96 -11.04
CA GLY A 26 3.35 14.96 -12.07
C GLY A 26 4.18 14.46 -13.26
N PRO A 27 4.89 15.37 -13.94
CA PRO A 27 5.59 15.09 -15.20
C PRO A 27 6.53 13.88 -15.18
N GLN A 28 7.14 13.58 -14.03
CA GLN A 28 8.07 12.46 -13.92
C GLN A 28 7.37 11.09 -13.93
N SER A 29 6.13 11.03 -13.43
CA SER A 29 5.32 9.82 -13.52
C SER A 29 5.00 9.47 -14.98
N TYR A 30 4.69 10.46 -15.81
CA TYR A 30 4.45 10.26 -17.25
C TYR A 30 5.73 9.83 -17.97
N ARG A 31 6.88 10.44 -17.68
CA ARG A 31 8.19 10.04 -18.26
C ARG A 31 8.55 8.60 -17.86
N TYR A 32 8.27 8.21 -16.63
CA TYR A 32 8.49 6.85 -16.17
C TYR A 32 7.63 5.84 -16.93
N ILE A 33 6.36 6.16 -17.17
CA ILE A 33 5.45 5.33 -17.97
C ILE A 33 5.95 5.22 -19.43
N ASP A 34 6.40 6.32 -20.05
CA ASP A 34 7.00 6.30 -21.39
C ASP A 34 8.23 5.41 -21.43
N TRP A 35 9.09 5.50 -20.40
CA TRP A 35 10.26 4.65 -20.30
C TRP A 35 9.87 3.17 -20.16
N LEU A 36 8.92 2.81 -19.28
CA LEU A 36 8.41 1.44 -19.16
C LEU A 36 7.89 0.91 -20.50
N ALA A 37 7.09 1.69 -21.21
CA ALA A 37 6.57 1.32 -22.50
C ALA A 37 7.68 1.07 -23.53
N SER A 38 8.74 1.89 -23.53
CA SER A 38 9.90 1.78 -24.45
C SER A 38 10.74 0.52 -24.18
N THR A 39 10.78 0.04 -22.94
CA THR A 39 11.50 -1.21 -22.58
C THR A 39 10.69 -2.48 -22.88
N GLY A 40 9.43 -2.35 -23.28
CA GLY A 40 8.52 -3.47 -23.51
C GLY A 40 7.87 -4.03 -22.25
N CYS A 41 8.19 -3.51 -21.05
CA CYS A 41 7.49 -3.84 -19.81
C CYS A 41 6.00 -3.50 -19.91
N LYS A 42 5.16 -4.29 -19.24
CA LYS A 42 3.71 -4.13 -19.21
C LYS A 42 3.14 -3.88 -17.83
N LEU A 43 3.99 -3.93 -16.81
CA LEU A 43 3.56 -3.83 -15.42
C LEU A 43 4.38 -2.77 -14.68
N TRP A 44 3.67 -1.92 -13.95
CA TRP A 44 4.22 -1.04 -12.94
C TRP A 44 3.71 -1.50 -11.59
N GLN A 45 4.57 -2.09 -10.76
CA GLN A 45 4.20 -2.40 -9.38
C GLN A 45 4.58 -1.23 -8.47
N THR A 46 3.67 -0.87 -7.55
CA THR A 46 3.91 0.14 -6.51
C THR A 46 3.65 -0.44 -5.13
N LEU A 47 4.18 0.22 -4.08
CA LEU A 47 3.81 -0.02 -2.69
C LEU A 47 2.47 0.65 -2.38
N PRO A 48 1.87 0.45 -1.18
CA PRO A 48 0.62 1.12 -0.82
C PRO A 48 0.70 2.64 -0.99
N LEU A 49 -0.33 3.24 -1.59
CA LEU A 49 -0.40 4.68 -1.88
C LEU A 49 -1.22 5.47 -0.84
N GLY A 50 -1.45 4.88 0.34
CA GLY A 50 -2.22 5.52 1.40
C GLY A 50 -1.48 6.63 2.15
N PRO A 51 -2.20 7.48 2.89
CA PRO A 51 -1.61 8.54 3.71
C PRO A 51 -0.81 7.93 4.87
N THR A 52 0.49 8.12 4.87
CA THR A 52 1.42 7.50 5.82
C THR A 52 1.21 8.00 7.24
N GLY A 53 1.33 7.08 8.20
CA GLY A 53 1.24 7.33 9.63
C GLY A 53 2.58 7.13 10.34
N TYR A 54 2.63 6.17 11.25
CA TYR A 54 3.82 5.89 12.05
C TYR A 54 5.03 5.53 11.17
N GLY A 55 6.15 6.21 11.42
CA GLY A 55 7.42 5.96 10.72
C GLY A 55 7.41 6.34 9.23
N ASP A 56 6.42 7.11 8.77
CA ASP A 56 6.20 7.45 7.36
C ASP A 56 6.10 6.21 6.43
N SER A 57 5.77 5.05 7.04
CA SER A 57 5.64 3.78 6.32
C SER A 57 4.38 3.73 5.48
N PRO A 58 4.44 3.31 4.20
CA PRO A 58 3.25 3.08 3.38
C PRO A 58 2.38 1.91 3.87
N TYR A 59 2.90 1.06 4.76
CA TYR A 59 2.15 -0.04 5.38
C TYR A 59 1.42 0.35 6.67
N GLN A 60 1.68 1.57 7.21
CA GLN A 60 1.05 2.13 8.40
C GLN A 60 0.21 3.37 8.02
N CYS A 61 -0.82 3.16 7.19
CA CYS A 61 -1.64 4.25 6.67
C CYS A 61 -2.79 4.63 7.60
N PHE A 62 -3.15 5.91 7.59
CA PHE A 62 -4.34 6.43 8.29
C PHE A 62 -5.66 5.95 7.69
N SER A 63 -5.66 5.30 6.53
CA SER A 63 -6.84 4.74 5.89
C SER A 63 -6.48 3.68 4.86
N ALA A 64 -7.32 2.65 4.75
CA ALA A 64 -7.26 1.63 3.70
C ALA A 64 -7.84 2.11 2.35
N PHE A 65 -8.40 3.32 2.28
CA PHE A 65 -9.12 3.85 1.13
C PHE A 65 -8.52 5.13 0.58
N ALA A 66 -7.93 5.96 1.44
CA ALA A 66 -7.43 7.28 1.10
C ALA A 66 -6.08 7.22 0.38
N GLY A 67 -5.80 8.22 -0.47
CA GLY A 67 -4.52 8.41 -1.11
C GLY A 67 -3.58 9.34 -0.34
N ASN A 68 -2.27 9.16 -0.55
CA ASN A 68 -1.23 9.93 0.12
C ASN A 68 -1.14 11.36 -0.45
N PRO A 69 -1.50 12.40 0.31
CA PRO A 69 -1.48 13.77 -0.16
C PRO A 69 -0.07 14.30 -0.45
N TYR A 70 0.97 13.64 0.09
CA TYR A 70 2.37 14.06 -0.17
C TYR A 70 2.84 13.71 -1.58
N LEU A 71 2.14 12.80 -2.28
CA LEU A 71 2.39 12.46 -3.68
C LEU A 71 1.74 13.45 -4.66
N LEU A 72 0.95 14.41 -4.18
CA LEU A 72 0.36 15.43 -5.04
C LEU A 72 1.43 16.27 -5.71
N SER A 73 1.29 16.43 -7.02
CA SER A 73 2.19 17.24 -7.86
C SER A 73 1.87 18.72 -7.72
N PRO A 74 2.85 19.55 -7.30
CA PRO A 74 2.70 20.99 -7.33
C PRO A 74 2.51 21.56 -8.74
N ASP A 75 3.14 20.96 -9.76
CA ASP A 75 3.01 21.39 -11.16
C ASP A 75 1.57 21.22 -11.67
N GLU A 76 0.92 20.10 -11.34
CA GLU A 76 -0.50 19.89 -11.69
C GLU A 76 -1.43 20.87 -10.96
N MET A 77 -1.12 21.22 -9.71
CA MET A 77 -1.87 22.21 -8.96
C MET A 77 -1.65 23.64 -9.50
N LEU A 78 -0.45 23.94 -10.00
CA LEU A 78 -0.18 25.22 -10.71
C LEU A 78 -0.99 25.28 -12.01
N ALA A 79 -1.00 24.21 -12.80
CA ALA A 79 -1.78 24.15 -14.04
C ALA A 79 -3.29 24.31 -13.81
N ASP A 80 -3.81 23.85 -12.66
CA ASP A 80 -5.20 24.03 -12.23
C ASP A 80 -5.48 25.44 -11.67
N GLY A 81 -4.48 26.34 -11.55
CA GLY A 81 -4.61 27.66 -10.96
C GLY A 81 -4.78 27.65 -9.43
N LEU A 82 -4.47 26.51 -8.78
CA LEU A 82 -4.55 26.34 -7.32
C LEU A 82 -3.28 26.81 -6.61
N LEU A 83 -2.16 26.88 -7.32
CA LEU A 83 -0.88 27.42 -6.85
C LEU A 83 -0.37 28.50 -7.81
N THR A 84 0.61 29.28 -7.37
CA THR A 84 1.34 30.25 -8.18
C THR A 84 2.79 29.79 -8.37
N GLN A 85 3.50 30.39 -9.34
CA GLN A 85 4.91 30.09 -9.53
C GLN A 85 5.75 30.41 -8.28
N GLU A 86 5.40 31.49 -7.57
CA GLU A 86 6.05 31.89 -6.32
C GLU A 86 5.91 30.81 -5.22
N ASP A 87 4.72 30.17 -5.11
CA ASP A 87 4.54 29.06 -4.17
C ASP A 87 5.48 27.89 -4.49
N LEU A 88 5.68 27.57 -5.77
CA LEU A 88 6.58 26.51 -6.21
C LEU A 88 8.04 26.85 -5.98
N ASP A 89 8.42 28.11 -6.24
CA ASP A 89 9.80 28.59 -6.04
C ASP A 89 10.21 28.49 -4.56
N GLY A 90 9.26 28.67 -3.65
CA GLY A 90 9.46 28.51 -2.19
C GLY A 90 9.76 27.06 -1.74
N ILE A 91 9.57 26.04 -2.60
CA ILE A 91 9.80 24.63 -2.27
C ILE A 91 10.76 23.89 -3.21
N LYS A 92 11.27 24.54 -4.26
CA LYS A 92 12.18 23.90 -5.24
C LYS A 92 13.46 23.34 -4.62
N ASP A 93 13.93 23.89 -3.51
CA ASP A 93 15.15 23.45 -2.84
C ASP A 93 14.94 22.35 -1.79
N LEU A 94 13.75 21.75 -1.74
CA LEU A 94 13.51 20.57 -0.86
C LEU A 94 14.34 19.36 -1.28
N SER A 95 14.87 19.33 -2.51
CA SER A 95 15.88 18.33 -2.93
C SER A 95 17.17 18.42 -2.09
N VAL A 96 17.44 19.57 -1.44
CA VAL A 96 18.57 19.80 -0.52
C VAL A 96 18.25 19.28 0.90
N ALA A 97 16.99 18.96 1.21
CA ALA A 97 16.63 18.26 2.45
C ALA A 97 17.07 16.78 2.46
N ARG A 98 17.89 16.35 1.50
CA ARG A 98 18.66 15.12 1.56
C ARG A 98 19.73 15.31 2.62
N ASP A 99 19.70 14.44 3.64
CA ASP A 99 20.77 14.40 4.63
C ASP A 99 22.12 14.27 3.89
N PRO A 100 23.04 15.25 4.00
CA PRO A 100 24.33 15.19 3.32
C PRO A 100 25.17 13.97 3.73
N SER A 101 24.90 13.41 4.91
CA SER A 101 25.57 12.21 5.45
C SER A 101 24.92 10.90 4.97
N ALA A 102 23.69 10.97 4.48
CA ALA A 102 22.93 9.82 3.96
C ALA A 102 22.48 10.11 2.52
N ARG A 103 23.30 9.73 1.57
CA ARG A 103 23.17 10.02 0.12
C ARG A 103 21.79 9.83 -0.50
N PHE A 104 20.84 9.17 0.21
CA PHE A 104 19.54 8.76 -0.32
C PHE A 104 18.37 8.83 0.68
N ARG A 105 18.51 9.47 1.85
CA ARG A 105 17.41 9.57 2.83
C ARG A 105 16.62 10.86 2.63
N ILE A 106 15.29 10.69 2.49
CA ILE A 106 14.32 11.80 2.49
C ILE A 106 14.10 12.22 3.95
N ASN A 107 14.21 13.50 4.23
CA ASN A 107 13.83 14.05 5.53
C ASN A 107 12.34 14.39 5.53
N PHE A 108 11.50 13.44 5.90
CA PHE A 108 10.06 13.61 5.97
C PHE A 108 9.65 14.68 7.00
N GLY A 109 10.41 14.86 8.08
CA GLY A 109 10.16 15.89 9.07
C GLY A 109 10.25 17.33 8.51
N LEU A 110 11.08 17.56 7.49
CA LEU A 110 11.14 18.85 6.76
C LEU A 110 10.16 18.89 5.59
N LEU A 111 9.94 17.78 4.91
CA LEU A 111 9.10 17.66 3.73
C LEU A 111 7.62 17.87 4.04
N ILE A 112 7.10 17.12 5.02
CA ILE A 112 5.67 17.06 5.32
C ILE A 112 5.09 18.45 5.65
N PRO A 113 5.67 19.25 6.58
CA PRO A 113 5.14 20.58 6.86
C PRO A 113 5.06 21.49 5.65
N LYS A 114 6.07 21.46 4.77
CA LYS A 114 6.10 22.28 3.56
C LYS A 114 5.09 21.82 2.51
N LYS A 115 4.92 20.50 2.31
CA LYS A 115 3.86 19.96 1.45
C LYS A 115 2.47 20.33 1.98
N LEU A 116 2.24 20.23 3.29
CA LEU A 116 0.97 20.63 3.90
C LEU A 116 0.68 22.12 3.76
N ASP A 117 1.69 23.00 3.88
CA ASP A 117 1.52 24.45 3.64
C ASP A 117 1.08 24.73 2.20
N LEU A 118 1.70 24.07 1.21
CA LEU A 118 1.25 24.18 -0.19
C LEU A 118 -0.18 23.72 -0.39
N LEU A 119 -0.54 22.59 0.18
CA LEU A 119 -1.90 22.04 0.09
C LEU A 119 -2.92 22.98 0.76
N GLN A 120 -2.54 23.63 1.86
CA GLN A 120 -3.36 24.64 2.51
C GLN A 120 -3.57 25.86 1.61
N LYS A 121 -2.52 26.34 0.92
CA LYS A 121 -2.62 27.43 -0.06
C LYS A 121 -3.53 27.06 -1.23
N ALA A 122 -3.36 25.84 -1.76
CA ALA A 122 -4.21 25.32 -2.83
C ALA A 122 -5.69 25.25 -2.40
N PHE A 123 -5.97 24.78 -1.18
CA PHE A 123 -7.32 24.75 -0.63
C PHE A 123 -7.92 26.16 -0.48
N SER A 124 -7.12 27.11 -0.01
CA SER A 124 -7.59 28.51 0.14
C SER A 124 -8.00 29.11 -1.21
N ARG A 125 -7.23 28.86 -2.29
CA ARG A 125 -7.58 29.33 -3.64
C ARG A 125 -8.71 28.56 -4.30
N PHE A 126 -8.91 27.29 -3.90
CA PHE A 126 -10.00 26.46 -4.42
C PHE A 126 -11.39 27.08 -4.22
N GLN A 127 -11.61 27.89 -3.18
CA GLN A 127 -12.88 28.55 -2.94
C GLN A 127 -13.29 29.48 -4.10
N SER A 128 -12.32 30.09 -4.77
CA SER A 128 -12.51 30.97 -5.94
C SER A 128 -12.19 30.28 -7.28
N SER A 129 -11.98 28.97 -7.28
CA SER A 129 -11.68 28.20 -8.49
C SER A 129 -12.87 28.16 -9.46
N PRO A 130 -12.67 27.82 -10.75
CA PRO A 130 -13.75 27.65 -11.71
C PRO A 130 -14.85 26.71 -11.23
N GLU A 131 -16.09 27.00 -11.62
CA GLU A 131 -17.28 26.23 -11.19
C GLU A 131 -17.20 24.74 -11.52
N TYR A 132 -16.64 24.39 -12.69
CA TYR A 132 -16.48 23.00 -13.07
C TYR A 132 -15.62 22.19 -12.08
N LEU A 133 -14.59 22.82 -11.51
CA LEU A 133 -13.70 22.16 -10.56
C LEU A 133 -14.40 21.95 -9.21
N ARG A 134 -15.21 22.94 -8.77
CA ARG A 134 -16.02 22.81 -7.55
C ARG A 134 -17.11 21.76 -7.69
N LYS A 135 -17.81 21.71 -8.85
CA LYS A 135 -18.78 20.65 -9.15
C LYS A 135 -18.14 19.27 -9.17
N ALA A 136 -16.97 19.12 -9.78
CA ALA A 136 -16.22 17.85 -9.77
C ALA A 136 -15.84 17.41 -8.34
N PHE A 137 -15.45 18.35 -7.48
CA PHE A 137 -15.19 18.07 -6.07
C PHE A 137 -16.46 17.61 -5.34
N ASP A 138 -17.59 18.29 -5.53
CA ASP A 138 -18.84 17.92 -4.87
C ASP A 138 -19.34 16.54 -5.34
N SER A 139 -19.20 16.21 -6.64
CA SER A 139 -19.48 14.87 -7.18
C SER A 139 -18.55 13.81 -6.56
N PHE A 140 -17.25 14.09 -6.47
CA PHE A 140 -16.29 13.20 -5.84
C PHE A 140 -16.65 12.91 -4.38
N CYS A 141 -17.02 13.93 -3.61
CA CYS A 141 -17.45 13.76 -2.22
C CYS A 141 -18.69 12.87 -2.12
N ALA A 142 -19.71 13.10 -2.98
CA ALA A 142 -20.92 12.30 -2.99
C ALA A 142 -20.66 10.83 -3.36
N GLU A 143 -19.83 10.58 -4.37
CA GLU A 143 -19.49 9.23 -4.83
C GLU A 143 -18.65 8.42 -3.84
N ASN A 144 -17.90 9.10 -2.97
CA ASN A 144 -16.97 8.49 -2.02
C ASN A 144 -17.39 8.66 -0.55
N ALA A 145 -18.59 9.16 -0.27
CA ALA A 145 -19.08 9.46 1.07
C ALA A 145 -18.97 8.27 2.04
N SER A 146 -19.06 7.03 1.54
CA SER A 146 -19.01 5.80 2.35
C SER A 146 -17.72 5.59 3.13
N TRP A 147 -16.60 6.20 2.70
CA TRP A 147 -15.33 6.15 3.40
C TRP A 147 -14.74 7.55 3.65
N LEU A 148 -15.00 8.49 2.72
CA LEU A 148 -14.40 9.83 2.73
C LEU A 148 -14.87 10.65 3.92
N ASP A 149 -16.15 10.55 4.30
CA ASP A 149 -16.70 11.29 5.41
C ASP A 149 -16.05 10.89 6.74
N ASP A 150 -15.88 9.58 6.97
CA ASP A 150 -15.20 9.08 8.16
C ASP A 150 -13.72 9.44 8.16
N PHE A 151 -13.04 9.31 7.02
CA PHE A 151 -11.63 9.67 6.87
C PHE A 151 -11.38 11.16 7.11
N ALA A 152 -12.15 12.03 6.46
CA ALA A 152 -11.98 13.48 6.57
C ALA A 152 -12.29 13.97 8.00
N LEU A 153 -13.30 13.40 8.65
CA LEU A 153 -13.61 13.68 10.05
C LEU A 153 -12.50 13.18 10.99
N PHE A 154 -12.01 11.95 10.78
CA PHE A 154 -10.88 11.39 11.55
C PHE A 154 -9.65 12.30 11.47
N MET A 155 -9.25 12.70 10.28
CA MET A 155 -8.07 13.56 10.09
C MET A 155 -8.26 14.96 10.70
N ALA A 156 -9.45 15.53 10.59
CA ALA A 156 -9.79 16.83 11.20
C ALA A 156 -9.76 16.76 12.74
N LEU A 157 -10.27 15.67 13.32
CA LEU A 157 -10.20 15.43 14.76
C LEU A 157 -8.77 15.16 15.23
N LYS A 158 -7.98 14.41 14.45
CA LYS A 158 -6.57 14.15 14.71
C LYS A 158 -5.78 15.47 14.78
N GLU A 159 -5.99 16.35 13.82
CA GLU A 159 -5.38 17.68 13.82
C GLU A 159 -5.81 18.51 15.05
N ALA A 160 -7.10 18.53 15.37
CA ALA A 160 -7.63 19.24 16.54
C ALA A 160 -7.10 18.71 17.88
N ASN A 161 -6.66 17.44 17.91
CA ASN A 161 -6.04 16.79 19.07
C ASN A 161 -4.50 16.72 18.96
N GLY A 162 -3.86 17.66 18.24
CA GLY A 162 -2.41 17.79 18.16
C GLY A 162 -1.69 16.66 17.41
N GLY A 163 -2.38 15.94 16.52
CA GLY A 163 -1.83 14.83 15.75
C GLY A 163 -1.70 13.51 16.53
N GLY A 164 -2.09 13.47 17.82
CA GLY A 164 -2.03 12.28 18.66
C GLY A 164 -2.94 11.15 18.17
N ALA A 165 -2.62 9.90 18.56
CA ALA A 165 -3.42 8.73 18.24
C ALA A 165 -4.84 8.84 18.82
N TRP A 166 -5.84 8.33 18.09
CA TRP A 166 -7.25 8.43 18.49
C TRP A 166 -7.56 7.76 19.85
N SER A 167 -6.76 6.78 20.27
CA SER A 167 -6.88 6.15 21.59
C SER A 167 -6.66 7.13 22.75
N GLY A 168 -5.96 8.23 22.54
CA GLY A 168 -5.76 9.31 23.49
C GLY A 168 -6.82 10.43 23.44
N TRP A 169 -7.77 10.37 22.52
CA TRP A 169 -8.78 11.42 22.37
C TRP A 169 -9.84 11.38 23.50
N PRO A 170 -10.59 12.48 23.70
CA PRO A 170 -11.70 12.50 24.64
C PRO A 170 -12.67 11.34 24.44
N GLU A 171 -13.16 10.76 25.54
CA GLU A 171 -13.99 9.54 25.53
C GLU A 171 -15.21 9.67 24.61
N VAL A 172 -15.82 10.85 24.53
CA VAL A 172 -17.01 11.12 23.69
C VAL A 172 -16.77 10.84 22.20
N ILE A 173 -15.54 11.00 21.71
CA ILE A 173 -15.17 10.76 20.31
C ILE A 173 -14.34 9.49 20.13
N ARG A 174 -13.89 8.86 21.22
CA ARG A 174 -13.12 7.61 21.25
C ARG A 174 -13.97 6.38 21.48
N SER A 175 -15.08 6.51 22.24
CA SER A 175 -15.85 5.38 22.77
C SER A 175 -16.44 4.47 21.70
N LYS A 176 -16.26 3.13 21.90
CA LYS A 176 -16.80 2.04 21.07
C LYS A 176 -18.35 1.95 21.09
N LYS A 177 -19.04 2.66 21.98
CA LYS A 177 -20.50 2.62 22.05
C LYS A 177 -21.09 3.22 20.77
N LYS A 178 -21.63 2.36 19.91
CA LYS A 178 -22.22 2.72 18.60
C LYS A 178 -23.19 3.90 18.67
N THR A 179 -23.96 3.99 19.75
CA THR A 179 -24.88 5.10 20.03
C THR A 179 -24.16 6.41 20.35
N SER A 180 -23.07 6.36 21.15
CA SER A 180 -22.27 7.53 21.51
C SER A 180 -21.48 8.05 20.31
N MET A 181 -20.86 7.15 19.54
CA MET A 181 -20.12 7.50 18.32
C MET A 181 -21.06 8.06 17.24
N THR A 182 -22.20 7.44 17.01
CA THR A 182 -23.19 7.94 16.04
C THR A 182 -23.75 9.30 16.48
N LYS A 183 -24.01 9.48 17.78
CA LYS A 183 -24.48 10.76 18.32
C LYS A 183 -23.39 11.83 18.23
N ALA A 184 -22.16 11.54 18.67
CA ALA A 184 -21.03 12.46 18.59
C ALA A 184 -20.69 12.83 17.14
N ARG A 185 -20.68 11.87 16.21
CA ARG A 185 -20.52 12.13 14.78
C ARG A 185 -21.62 13.01 14.22
N LYS A 186 -22.87 12.73 14.59
CA LYS A 186 -24.03 13.52 14.17
C LYS A 186 -23.95 14.93 14.74
N GLU A 187 -23.67 15.10 16.03
CA GLU A 187 -23.49 16.41 16.66
C GLU A 187 -22.31 17.18 16.07
N LEU A 188 -21.18 16.52 15.81
CA LEU A 188 -20.01 17.12 15.17
C LEU A 188 -20.28 17.45 13.69
N ALA A 189 -21.05 16.62 12.97
CA ALA A 189 -21.45 16.89 11.59
C ALA A 189 -22.55 17.97 11.49
N GLU A 190 -23.50 18.02 12.43
CA GLU A 190 -24.60 18.96 12.42
C GLU A 190 -24.26 20.33 13.03
N SER A 191 -23.31 20.37 13.98
CA SER A 191 -22.86 21.60 14.66
C SER A 191 -21.34 21.68 14.86
N PRO A 192 -20.50 21.33 13.86
CA PRO A 192 -19.06 21.49 14.02
C PRO A 192 -18.76 22.99 14.09
N SER A 193 -17.71 23.35 14.88
CA SER A 193 -17.14 24.70 14.77
C SER A 193 -16.79 25.01 13.31
N THR A 194 -16.80 26.28 12.93
CA THR A 194 -16.42 26.68 11.56
C THR A 194 -15.03 26.13 11.20
N ALA A 195 -14.10 26.11 12.16
CA ALA A 195 -12.76 25.54 11.97
C ALA A 195 -12.79 24.04 11.64
N LEU A 196 -13.56 23.22 12.37
CA LEU A 196 -13.65 21.78 12.13
C LEU A 196 -14.29 21.48 10.76
N ARG A 197 -15.35 22.18 10.38
CA ARG A 197 -15.94 22.04 9.01
C ARG A 197 -14.94 22.35 7.92
N THR A 198 -14.15 23.42 8.11
CA THR A 198 -13.11 23.82 7.17
C THR A 198 -12.05 22.74 7.06
N SER A 199 -11.60 22.14 8.18
CA SER A 199 -10.63 21.04 8.17
C SER A 199 -11.19 19.79 7.50
N ILE A 200 -12.43 19.37 7.77
CA ILE A 200 -13.07 18.25 7.08
C ILE A 200 -13.09 18.48 5.57
N ARG A 201 -13.59 19.65 5.12
CA ARG A 201 -13.64 19.99 3.69
C ARG A 201 -12.23 20.01 3.05
N ARG A 202 -11.21 20.46 3.78
CA ARG A 202 -9.82 20.48 3.34
C ARG A 202 -9.27 19.07 3.15
N TYR A 203 -9.46 18.15 4.09
CA TYR A 203 -9.03 16.77 3.93
C TYR A 203 -9.76 16.07 2.80
N SER A 204 -11.06 16.32 2.62
CA SER A 204 -11.80 15.84 1.43
C SER A 204 -11.22 16.40 0.13
N PHE A 205 -10.83 17.68 0.12
CA PHE A 205 -10.20 18.31 -1.05
C PHE A 205 -8.83 17.70 -1.38
N TYR A 206 -8.00 17.36 -0.38
CA TYR A 206 -6.74 16.67 -0.64
C TYR A 206 -6.96 15.30 -1.30
N GLN A 207 -7.98 14.59 -0.88
CA GLN A 207 -8.35 13.33 -1.51
C GLN A 207 -8.88 13.53 -2.94
N PHE A 208 -9.72 14.52 -3.16
CA PHE A 208 -10.17 14.87 -4.51
C PHE A 208 -9.00 15.14 -5.46
N LEU A 209 -8.01 15.92 -5.03
CA LEU A 209 -6.82 16.20 -5.84
C LEU A 209 -6.02 14.92 -6.10
N PHE A 210 -5.85 14.07 -5.06
CA PHE A 210 -5.11 12.83 -5.23
C PHE A 210 -5.75 11.92 -6.28
N PHE A 211 -7.04 11.65 -6.15
CA PHE A 211 -7.74 10.80 -7.12
C PHE A 211 -7.75 11.38 -8.52
N ARG A 212 -7.88 12.70 -8.62
CA ARG A 212 -7.86 13.38 -9.91
C ARG A 212 -6.52 13.26 -10.62
N GLN A 213 -5.41 13.47 -9.90
CA GLN A 213 -4.06 13.32 -10.46
C GLN A 213 -3.72 11.85 -10.73
N TRP A 214 -4.00 10.96 -9.78
CA TRP A 214 -3.75 9.53 -9.96
C TRP A 214 -4.52 8.94 -11.15
N ASN A 215 -5.79 9.29 -11.31
CA ASN A 215 -6.59 8.81 -12.44
C ASN A 215 -6.02 9.28 -13.78
N LYS A 216 -5.43 10.48 -13.87
CA LYS A 216 -4.72 10.94 -15.08
C LYS A 216 -3.48 10.06 -15.36
N VAL A 217 -2.66 9.81 -14.33
CA VAL A 217 -1.46 8.96 -14.42
C VAL A 217 -1.85 7.54 -14.84
N ARG A 218 -2.88 6.95 -14.23
CA ARG A 218 -3.37 5.61 -14.55
C ARG A 218 -3.94 5.54 -15.98
N ALA A 219 -4.74 6.52 -16.40
CA ALA A 219 -5.25 6.58 -17.77
C ALA A 219 -4.11 6.63 -18.79
N TYR A 220 -3.08 7.43 -18.53
CA TYR A 220 -1.90 7.49 -19.38
C TYR A 220 -1.13 6.17 -19.43
N ALA A 221 -0.99 5.48 -18.28
CA ALA A 221 -0.39 4.15 -18.23
C ALA A 221 -1.16 3.16 -19.13
N HIS A 222 -2.49 3.18 -19.06
CA HIS A 222 -3.35 2.35 -19.92
C HIS A 222 -3.20 2.68 -21.42
N GLU A 223 -3.11 3.95 -21.79
CA GLU A 223 -2.84 4.37 -23.19
C GLU A 223 -1.52 3.80 -23.72
N LYS A 224 -0.52 3.66 -22.84
CA LYS A 224 0.77 3.03 -23.16
C LYS A 224 0.77 1.51 -23.01
N GLY A 225 -0.36 0.90 -22.64
CA GLY A 225 -0.50 -0.54 -22.45
C GLY A 225 0.20 -1.06 -21.21
N ILE A 226 0.34 -0.23 -20.17
CA ILE A 226 0.89 -0.56 -18.86
C ILE A 226 -0.26 -0.77 -17.86
N GLN A 227 -0.23 -1.90 -17.13
CA GLN A 227 -1.12 -2.16 -15.99
C GLN A 227 -0.39 -1.87 -14.68
N ILE A 228 -1.13 -1.39 -13.69
CA ILE A 228 -0.59 -1.04 -12.39
C ILE A 228 -0.93 -2.12 -11.37
N ILE A 229 0.09 -2.67 -10.71
CA ILE A 229 -0.04 -3.58 -9.57
C ILE A 229 0.06 -2.75 -8.31
N GLY A 230 -1.01 -2.74 -7.51
CA GLY A 230 -1.03 -2.12 -6.19
C GLY A 230 -0.78 -3.12 -5.08
N ASP A 231 -0.48 -2.63 -3.90
CA ASP A 231 -0.19 -3.42 -2.72
C ASP A 231 -1.22 -3.13 -1.62
N ILE A 232 -1.73 -4.18 -1.00
CA ILE A 232 -2.73 -4.11 0.07
C ILE A 232 -2.19 -4.87 1.28
N PRO A 233 -1.74 -4.18 2.33
CA PRO A 233 -1.45 -4.83 3.60
C PRO A 233 -2.69 -5.53 4.13
N ILE A 234 -2.58 -6.78 4.59
CA ILE A 234 -3.73 -7.47 5.17
C ILE A 234 -4.30 -6.65 6.34
N TYR A 235 -3.46 -6.22 7.27
CA TYR A 235 -3.88 -5.45 8.43
C TYR A 235 -3.86 -3.94 8.16
N VAL A 236 -4.71 -3.22 8.88
CA VAL A 236 -4.71 -1.75 8.91
C VAL A 236 -3.99 -1.26 10.16
N ALA A 237 -3.49 -0.03 10.11
CA ALA A 237 -2.89 0.58 11.29
C ALA A 237 -3.94 0.79 12.39
N TYR A 238 -3.55 0.61 13.65
CA TYR A 238 -4.44 0.89 14.79
C TYR A 238 -4.89 2.36 14.79
N ASP A 239 -3.97 3.28 14.54
CA ASP A 239 -4.26 4.71 14.43
C ASP A 239 -4.74 5.05 13.00
N SER A 240 -5.91 4.55 12.64
CA SER A 240 -6.53 4.76 11.33
C SER A 240 -8.02 5.10 11.43
N ALA A 241 -8.54 5.74 10.39
CA ALA A 241 -9.96 6.00 10.23
C ALA A 241 -10.77 4.69 10.22
N ASP A 242 -10.21 3.62 9.68
CA ASP A 242 -10.87 2.31 9.58
C ASP A 242 -11.17 1.71 10.93
N VAL A 243 -10.19 1.66 11.83
CA VAL A 243 -10.34 1.12 13.18
C VAL A 243 -11.22 2.05 14.03
N TRP A 244 -11.01 3.35 13.94
CA TRP A 244 -11.81 4.34 14.66
C TRP A 244 -13.28 4.34 14.24
N ALA A 245 -13.54 4.23 12.92
CA ALA A 245 -14.89 4.25 12.36
C ALA A 245 -15.66 2.95 12.59
N ARG A 246 -14.97 1.80 12.52
CA ARG A 246 -15.56 0.46 12.61
C ARG A 246 -14.85 -0.40 13.68
N PRO A 247 -14.80 0.06 14.95
CA PRO A 247 -14.14 -0.69 16.02
C PRO A 247 -14.80 -2.06 16.30
N ASP A 248 -16.03 -2.27 15.86
CA ASP A 248 -16.76 -3.53 15.93
C ASP A 248 -16.15 -4.63 15.05
N LEU A 249 -15.35 -4.28 14.06
CA LEU A 249 -14.69 -5.22 13.15
C LEU A 249 -13.32 -5.70 13.65
N PHE A 250 -12.88 -5.25 14.81
CA PHE A 250 -11.56 -5.56 15.37
C PHE A 250 -11.68 -6.09 16.81
N PHE A 251 -10.67 -6.82 17.27
CA PHE A 251 -10.58 -7.26 18.67
C PHE A 251 -10.06 -6.14 19.55
N LEU A 252 -10.98 -5.29 20.02
CA LEU A 252 -10.71 -4.18 20.94
C LEU A 252 -11.48 -4.33 22.25
N ASP A 253 -10.93 -3.79 23.33
CA ASP A 253 -11.62 -3.66 24.60
C ASP A 253 -12.69 -2.52 24.59
N GLU A 254 -13.39 -2.31 25.70
CA GLU A 254 -14.40 -1.25 25.82
C GLU A 254 -13.80 0.16 25.72
N LYS A 255 -12.52 0.33 25.97
CA LYS A 255 -11.80 1.60 25.85
C LYS A 255 -11.24 1.83 24.45
N GLY A 256 -11.36 0.84 23.57
CA GLY A 256 -10.88 0.89 22.20
C GLY A 256 -9.42 0.40 22.04
N ASN A 257 -8.78 -0.15 23.06
CA ASN A 257 -7.44 -0.68 22.95
C ASN A 257 -7.48 -2.10 22.34
N PRO A 258 -6.50 -2.50 21.51
CA PRO A 258 -6.39 -3.86 21.04
C PRO A 258 -6.27 -4.84 22.23
N THR A 259 -6.98 -5.95 22.19
CA THR A 259 -6.82 -7.07 23.13
C THR A 259 -5.80 -8.07 22.63
N VAL A 260 -5.68 -8.17 21.31
CA VAL A 260 -4.70 -8.97 20.59
C VAL A 260 -4.22 -8.20 19.36
N VAL A 261 -2.99 -8.49 18.93
CA VAL A 261 -2.34 -7.82 17.80
C VAL A 261 -1.69 -8.82 16.86
N ALA A 262 -1.44 -8.37 15.64
CA ALA A 262 -0.81 -9.14 14.59
C ALA A 262 0.71 -9.25 14.76
N GLY A 263 1.25 -10.32 14.22
CA GLY A 263 2.68 -10.58 14.10
C GLY A 263 2.95 -11.93 13.46
N VAL A 264 4.18 -12.41 13.58
CA VAL A 264 4.60 -13.74 13.17
C VAL A 264 5.45 -14.39 14.25
N PRO A 265 5.41 -15.73 14.39
CA PRO A 265 6.18 -16.45 15.40
C PRO A 265 7.69 -16.31 15.21
N PRO A 266 8.50 -16.69 16.20
CA PRO A 266 9.94 -16.88 16.02
C PRO A 266 10.27 -17.80 14.84
N ASP A 267 11.26 -17.41 14.05
CA ASP A 267 11.75 -18.14 12.88
C ASP A 267 13.27 -17.99 12.70
N GLY A 268 13.81 -18.45 11.58
CA GLY A 268 15.24 -18.32 11.27
C GLY A 268 15.74 -16.89 11.08
N PHE A 269 14.85 -15.91 10.89
CA PHE A 269 15.16 -14.49 10.69
C PHE A 269 15.01 -13.68 11.97
N SER A 270 14.10 -14.08 12.88
CA SER A 270 13.85 -13.40 14.16
C SER A 270 13.63 -14.38 15.29
N ALA A 271 14.58 -14.42 16.25
CA ALA A 271 14.53 -15.31 17.40
C ALA A 271 13.33 -15.04 18.34
N THR A 272 12.76 -13.84 18.32
CA THR A 272 11.59 -13.43 19.13
C THR A 272 10.31 -13.28 18.31
N GLY A 273 10.37 -13.62 17.01
CA GLY A 273 9.33 -13.32 16.05
C GLY A 273 9.22 -11.83 15.76
N GLN A 274 8.16 -11.43 15.06
CA GLN A 274 7.88 -10.02 14.76
C GLN A 274 6.54 -9.62 15.35
N LEU A 275 6.55 -8.61 16.21
CA LEU A 275 5.35 -7.98 16.77
C LEU A 275 5.01 -6.74 15.94
N TRP A 276 3.97 -6.80 15.11
CA TRP A 276 3.59 -5.69 14.22
C TRP A 276 2.68 -4.66 14.90
N GLY A 277 1.90 -5.08 15.90
CA GLY A 277 1.05 -4.19 16.67
C GLY A 277 -0.26 -3.77 16.00
N ASN A 278 -0.53 -4.21 14.78
CA ASN A 278 -1.80 -3.98 14.09
C ASN A 278 -2.93 -4.72 14.81
N PRO A 279 -4.12 -4.12 14.99
CA PRO A 279 -5.27 -4.81 15.58
C PRO A 279 -5.75 -5.93 14.65
N LEU A 280 -6.08 -7.07 15.23
CA LEU A 280 -6.62 -8.21 14.50
C LEU A 280 -8.10 -8.03 14.19
N TYR A 281 -8.55 -8.55 13.04
CA TYR A 281 -9.94 -8.55 12.64
C TYR A 281 -10.79 -9.51 13.46
N ASN A 282 -11.97 -9.07 13.87
CA ASN A 282 -13.04 -9.94 14.35
C ASN A 282 -13.74 -10.57 13.14
N TRP A 283 -13.20 -11.69 12.65
CA TRP A 283 -13.72 -12.35 11.44
C TRP A 283 -15.17 -12.82 11.55
N ASP A 284 -15.66 -13.10 12.76
CA ASP A 284 -17.08 -13.43 12.97
C ASP A 284 -17.97 -12.20 12.71
N ALA A 285 -17.54 -11.02 13.14
CA ALA A 285 -18.25 -9.79 12.85
C ALA A 285 -18.24 -9.49 11.34
N HIS A 286 -17.09 -9.64 10.67
CA HIS A 286 -16.98 -9.51 9.22
C HIS A 286 -17.88 -10.50 8.47
N LYS A 287 -17.90 -11.78 8.87
CA LYS A 287 -18.74 -12.80 8.27
C LYS A 287 -20.22 -12.49 8.45
N LYS A 288 -20.61 -11.99 9.63
CA LYS A 288 -22.00 -11.60 9.94
C LYS A 288 -22.53 -10.45 9.06
N GLU A 289 -21.66 -9.54 8.64
CA GLU A 289 -22.00 -8.48 7.68
C GLU A 289 -21.75 -8.87 6.21
N GLY A 290 -21.48 -10.14 5.91
CA GLY A 290 -21.17 -10.61 4.56
C GLY A 290 -19.85 -10.05 4.01
N TYR A 291 -18.89 -9.75 4.88
CA TYR A 291 -17.58 -9.14 4.54
C TYR A 291 -17.68 -7.76 3.88
N ALA A 292 -18.74 -7.00 4.12
CA ALA A 292 -19.04 -5.75 3.41
C ALA A 292 -17.87 -4.75 3.42
N TRP A 293 -17.16 -4.61 4.55
CA TRP A 293 -15.97 -3.74 4.63
C TRP A 293 -14.85 -4.21 3.68
N TRP A 294 -14.55 -5.53 3.67
CA TRP A 294 -13.52 -6.10 2.79
C TRP A 294 -13.88 -5.98 1.31
N LEU A 295 -15.15 -6.23 0.96
CA LEU A 295 -15.65 -6.07 -0.41
C LEU A 295 -15.51 -4.63 -0.88
N THR A 296 -15.83 -3.66 -0.01
CA THR A 296 -15.66 -2.24 -0.28
C THR A 296 -14.18 -1.88 -0.46
N ARG A 297 -13.29 -2.42 0.39
CA ARG A 297 -11.83 -2.22 0.30
C ARG A 297 -11.27 -2.74 -1.03
N VAL A 298 -11.58 -3.98 -1.39
CA VAL A 298 -11.13 -4.59 -2.65
C VAL A 298 -11.62 -3.78 -3.86
N ARG A 299 -12.90 -3.39 -3.87
CA ARG A 299 -13.46 -2.55 -4.94
C ARG A 299 -12.79 -1.19 -5.02
N ALA A 300 -12.59 -0.53 -3.90
CA ALA A 300 -11.92 0.77 -3.86
C ALA A 300 -10.49 0.64 -4.38
N SER A 301 -9.75 -0.39 -3.96
CA SER A 301 -8.39 -0.64 -4.44
C SER A 301 -8.33 -0.91 -5.94
N LEU A 302 -9.29 -1.66 -6.52
CA LEU A 302 -9.37 -1.90 -7.96
C LEU A 302 -9.79 -0.65 -8.78
N LYS A 303 -10.31 0.39 -8.14
CA LYS A 303 -10.46 1.71 -8.78
C LYS A 303 -9.12 2.43 -8.94
N PHE A 304 -8.15 2.14 -8.05
CA PHE A 304 -6.80 2.68 -8.11
C PHE A 304 -5.87 1.88 -9.01
N MET A 305 -5.96 0.54 -8.93
CA MET A 305 -5.01 -0.41 -9.46
C MET A 305 -5.72 -1.39 -10.39
N ASP A 306 -4.96 -2.08 -11.22
CA ASP A 306 -5.51 -3.10 -12.12
C ASP A 306 -5.37 -4.50 -11.53
N ILE A 307 -4.35 -4.71 -10.72
CA ILE A 307 -4.02 -5.97 -10.04
C ILE A 307 -3.64 -5.63 -8.61
N LEU A 308 -4.04 -6.46 -7.66
CA LEU A 308 -3.77 -6.27 -6.23
C LEU A 308 -2.80 -7.34 -5.72
N ARG A 309 -1.67 -6.94 -5.15
CA ARG A 309 -0.85 -7.82 -4.32
C ARG A 309 -1.42 -7.79 -2.90
N PHE A 310 -1.85 -8.93 -2.41
CA PHE A 310 -2.25 -9.08 -1.01
C PHE A 310 -1.02 -9.44 -0.19
N ASP A 311 -0.57 -8.47 0.59
CA ASP A 311 0.54 -8.62 1.51
C ASP A 311 0.15 -9.52 2.69
N HIS A 312 1.07 -10.38 3.12
CA HIS A 312 0.89 -11.38 4.16
C HIS A 312 -0.35 -12.26 3.94
N PHE A 313 -0.48 -12.84 2.74
CA PHE A 313 -1.64 -13.66 2.33
C PHE A 313 -1.92 -14.83 3.28
N ARG A 314 -0.87 -15.35 3.94
CA ARG A 314 -0.99 -16.40 4.96
C ARG A 314 -2.00 -16.04 6.07
N GLY A 315 -2.18 -14.77 6.38
CA GLY A 315 -3.13 -14.30 7.40
C GLY A 315 -4.60 -14.60 7.08
N PHE A 316 -4.95 -14.95 5.83
CA PHE A 316 -6.32 -15.30 5.46
C PHE A 316 -6.68 -16.75 5.78
N PRO A 317 -5.88 -17.81 5.50
CA PRO A 317 -6.15 -19.15 6.02
C PRO A 317 -5.96 -19.23 7.53
N GLY A 318 -4.91 -18.60 8.08
CA GLY A 318 -4.64 -18.57 9.51
C GLY A 318 -3.70 -17.43 9.87
N TYR A 319 -4.02 -16.72 10.93
CA TYR A 319 -3.25 -15.58 11.41
C TYR A 319 -2.62 -15.87 12.77
N TYR A 320 -1.51 -15.18 13.06
CA TYR A 320 -0.83 -15.30 14.34
C TYR A 320 -1.30 -14.21 15.30
N GLU A 321 -1.90 -14.63 16.41
CA GLU A 321 -2.50 -13.77 17.42
C GLU A 321 -1.55 -13.65 18.61
N ILE A 322 -1.21 -12.43 18.99
CA ILE A 322 -0.35 -12.12 20.13
C ILE A 322 -1.15 -11.27 21.12
N PRO A 323 -1.21 -11.62 22.43
CA PRO A 323 -1.81 -10.76 23.43
C PRO A 323 -1.19 -9.36 23.39
N ALA A 324 -2.01 -8.31 23.44
CA ALA A 324 -1.55 -6.94 23.19
C ALA A 324 -0.59 -6.38 24.26
N GLU A 325 -0.57 -7.00 25.46
CA GLU A 325 0.35 -6.67 26.56
C GLU A 325 1.77 -7.25 26.38
N HIS A 326 1.97 -8.14 25.40
CA HIS A 326 3.28 -8.74 25.16
C HIS A 326 4.19 -7.79 24.38
N THR A 327 5.48 -7.88 24.61
CA THR A 327 6.52 -7.07 23.95
C THR A 327 7.28 -7.84 22.86
N THR A 328 7.04 -9.16 22.75
CA THR A 328 7.61 -10.06 21.73
C THR A 328 6.52 -10.97 21.18
N ALA A 329 6.80 -11.63 20.06
CA ALA A 329 5.85 -12.55 19.42
C ALA A 329 5.98 -14.01 19.90
N GLU A 330 6.84 -14.31 20.89
CA GLU A 330 7.15 -15.68 21.34
C GLU A 330 5.92 -16.43 21.89
N ASN A 331 5.00 -15.74 22.53
CA ASN A 331 3.84 -16.32 23.20
C ASN A 331 2.52 -16.06 22.46
N GLY A 332 2.56 -16.04 21.13
CA GLY A 332 1.36 -15.99 20.32
C GLY A 332 0.81 -17.38 19.96
N ARG A 333 -0.28 -17.40 19.21
CA ARG A 333 -0.90 -18.65 18.72
C ARG A 333 -1.47 -18.46 17.31
N TRP A 334 -1.52 -19.55 16.57
CA TRP A 334 -2.23 -19.58 15.29
C TRP A 334 -3.74 -19.71 15.50
N VAL A 335 -4.49 -18.90 14.77
CA VAL A 335 -5.95 -18.87 14.77
C VAL A 335 -6.44 -18.98 13.33
N THR A 336 -7.49 -19.76 13.11
CA THR A 336 -8.11 -19.95 11.78
C THR A 336 -8.69 -18.61 11.29
N GLY A 337 -8.34 -18.24 10.08
CA GLY A 337 -8.83 -17.04 9.39
C GLY A 337 -10.11 -17.29 8.59
N PRO A 338 -10.56 -16.31 7.78
CA PRO A 338 -11.79 -16.43 6.99
C PRO A 338 -11.64 -17.38 5.78
N GLY A 339 -10.42 -17.70 5.38
CA GLY A 339 -10.09 -18.64 4.31
C GLY A 339 -10.92 -18.44 3.04
N GLN A 340 -11.42 -19.55 2.49
CA GLN A 340 -12.19 -19.53 1.24
C GLN A 340 -13.50 -18.72 1.31
N ASP A 341 -14.10 -18.54 2.50
CA ASP A 341 -15.39 -17.83 2.62
C ASP A 341 -15.26 -16.38 2.15
N LEU A 342 -14.18 -15.67 2.55
CA LEU A 342 -13.90 -14.32 2.11
C LEU A 342 -13.68 -14.25 0.59
N PHE A 343 -12.85 -15.15 0.04
CA PHE A 343 -12.52 -15.12 -1.39
C PHE A 343 -13.69 -15.51 -2.29
N ARG A 344 -14.60 -16.39 -1.82
CA ARG A 344 -15.89 -16.64 -2.49
C ARG A 344 -16.77 -15.38 -2.51
N ALA A 345 -16.83 -14.65 -1.39
CA ALA A 345 -17.57 -13.39 -1.33
C ALA A 345 -16.96 -12.35 -2.26
N VAL A 346 -15.62 -12.20 -2.29
CA VAL A 346 -14.90 -11.32 -3.22
C VAL A 346 -15.17 -11.72 -4.66
N GLY A 347 -15.04 -12.99 -5.01
CA GLY A 347 -15.24 -13.48 -6.37
C GLY A 347 -16.66 -13.23 -6.87
N LYS A 348 -17.67 -13.50 -6.03
CA LYS A 348 -19.07 -13.19 -6.34
C LYS A 348 -19.26 -11.69 -6.57
N TYR A 349 -18.78 -10.87 -5.65
CA TYR A 349 -18.95 -9.43 -5.70
C TYR A 349 -18.27 -8.77 -6.93
N LEU A 350 -17.08 -9.24 -7.30
CA LEU A 350 -16.38 -8.76 -8.49
C LEU A 350 -17.02 -9.31 -9.78
N GLY A 351 -17.51 -10.55 -9.77
CA GLY A 351 -18.19 -11.17 -10.90
C GLY A 351 -19.51 -10.50 -11.29
N ASP A 352 -20.14 -9.76 -10.36
CA ASP A 352 -21.35 -8.96 -10.60
C ASP A 352 -21.07 -7.68 -11.43
N GLY A 353 -20.20 -7.77 -12.45
CA GLY A 353 -19.92 -6.74 -13.45
C GLY A 353 -18.66 -5.90 -13.24
N LEU A 354 -17.82 -6.23 -12.25
CA LEU A 354 -16.56 -5.52 -12.00
C LEU A 354 -15.36 -6.13 -12.74
N ILE A 355 -15.42 -7.43 -13.06
CA ILE A 355 -14.43 -8.13 -13.88
C ILE A 355 -15.14 -8.88 -15.01
N PRO A 356 -14.49 -9.15 -16.16
CA PRO A 356 -15.09 -9.91 -17.26
C PRO A 356 -15.54 -11.30 -16.80
N PRO A 357 -16.67 -11.83 -17.30
CA PRO A 357 -17.12 -13.17 -16.98
C PRO A 357 -16.05 -14.22 -17.32
N GLY A 358 -15.78 -15.12 -16.38
CA GLY A 358 -14.76 -16.17 -16.54
C GLY A 358 -13.32 -15.71 -16.31
N SER A 359 -13.09 -14.43 -16.00
CA SER A 359 -11.78 -13.97 -15.52
C SER A 359 -11.51 -14.47 -14.11
N GLY A 360 -10.26 -14.86 -13.83
CA GLY A 360 -9.81 -15.07 -12.46
C GLY A 360 -9.76 -13.77 -11.65
N LEU A 361 -9.58 -13.87 -10.35
CA LEU A 361 -9.41 -12.69 -9.50
C LEU A 361 -8.13 -11.94 -9.88
N PRO A 362 -8.15 -10.60 -10.00
CA PRO A 362 -6.96 -9.81 -10.28
C PRO A 362 -6.10 -9.64 -9.00
N ILE A 363 -5.68 -10.76 -8.43
CA ILE A 363 -5.00 -10.83 -7.14
C ILE A 363 -3.71 -11.64 -7.28
N ILE A 364 -2.62 -11.12 -6.73
CA ILE A 364 -1.35 -11.79 -6.45
C ILE A 364 -1.30 -12.03 -4.95
N ALA A 365 -0.93 -13.22 -4.53
CA ALA A 365 -0.80 -13.56 -3.12
C ALA A 365 0.67 -13.51 -2.69
N GLU A 366 0.99 -12.73 -1.67
CA GLU A 366 2.30 -12.80 -1.02
C GLU A 366 2.26 -14.00 -0.04
N ASP A 367 2.86 -15.11 -0.48
CA ASP A 367 2.94 -16.39 0.23
C ASP A 367 4.38 -16.71 0.66
N LEU A 368 5.17 -15.67 0.97
CA LEU A 368 6.54 -15.82 1.44
C LEU A 368 6.57 -16.29 2.92
N GLY A 369 7.64 -16.98 3.30
CA GLY A 369 7.79 -17.53 4.65
C GLY A 369 7.22 -18.94 4.79
N MET A 370 6.51 -19.22 5.89
CA MET A 370 6.01 -20.57 6.19
C MET A 370 4.76 -20.89 5.36
N VAL A 371 4.92 -21.59 4.25
CA VAL A 371 3.83 -22.07 3.41
C VAL A 371 3.30 -23.41 3.97
N THR A 372 2.10 -23.40 4.49
CA THR A 372 1.39 -24.58 4.99
C THR A 372 0.35 -25.06 3.99
N PRO A 373 -0.17 -26.32 4.10
CA PRO A 373 -1.15 -26.85 3.16
C PRO A 373 -2.38 -25.97 2.96
N ASP A 374 -2.89 -25.32 4.01
CA ASP A 374 -4.04 -24.42 3.97
C ASP A 374 -3.81 -23.18 3.09
N VAL A 375 -2.58 -22.64 3.07
CA VAL A 375 -2.19 -21.56 2.14
C VAL A 375 -2.24 -22.06 0.70
N THR A 376 -1.61 -23.21 0.44
CA THR A 376 -1.56 -23.80 -0.90
C THR A 376 -2.96 -24.13 -1.41
N GLU A 377 -3.83 -24.73 -0.57
CA GLU A 377 -5.21 -25.03 -0.89
C GLU A 377 -6.01 -23.75 -1.25
N LEU A 378 -5.79 -22.65 -0.51
CA LEU A 378 -6.47 -21.38 -0.79
C LEU A 378 -6.01 -20.80 -2.12
N LEU A 379 -4.69 -20.80 -2.41
CA LEU A 379 -4.13 -20.34 -3.69
C LEU A 379 -4.73 -21.13 -4.86
N GLN A 380 -4.76 -22.48 -4.75
CA GLN A 380 -5.27 -23.37 -5.79
C GLN A 380 -6.77 -23.19 -6.01
N ALA A 381 -7.55 -23.03 -4.93
CA ALA A 381 -9.01 -22.90 -5.00
C ALA A 381 -9.46 -21.67 -5.82
N PHE A 382 -8.63 -20.64 -5.90
CA PHE A 382 -8.93 -19.39 -6.62
C PHE A 382 -7.97 -19.09 -7.76
N ASP A 383 -7.09 -20.04 -8.13
CA ASP A 383 -6.06 -19.92 -9.18
C ASP A 383 -5.19 -18.64 -9.00
N LEU A 384 -4.82 -18.30 -7.75
CA LEU A 384 -4.02 -17.14 -7.44
C LEU A 384 -2.53 -17.44 -7.61
N PRO A 385 -1.75 -16.58 -8.31
CA PRO A 385 -0.30 -16.71 -8.34
C PRO A 385 0.32 -16.31 -7.00
N GLY A 386 1.16 -17.18 -6.45
CA GLY A 386 2.06 -16.88 -5.34
C GLY A 386 3.36 -16.22 -5.81
N MET A 387 4.21 -15.83 -4.88
CA MET A 387 5.45 -15.11 -5.15
C MET A 387 6.69 -16.02 -5.09
N LYS A 388 7.68 -15.74 -5.92
CA LYS A 388 8.99 -16.37 -5.94
C LYS A 388 10.08 -15.30 -5.96
N VAL A 389 10.87 -15.20 -4.89
CA VAL A 389 11.98 -14.24 -4.75
C VAL A 389 13.30 -14.96 -4.98
N LEU A 390 13.99 -14.66 -6.06
CA LEU A 390 15.19 -15.39 -6.48
C LEU A 390 16.35 -15.27 -5.45
N GLN A 391 16.49 -14.14 -4.77
CA GLN A 391 17.50 -13.98 -3.71
C GLN A 391 17.38 -15.05 -2.60
N PHE A 392 16.21 -15.61 -2.35
CA PHE A 392 16.01 -16.68 -1.37
C PHE A 392 16.42 -18.08 -1.91
N GLY A 393 16.75 -18.19 -3.21
CA GLY A 393 16.96 -19.47 -3.89
C GLY A 393 18.32 -20.12 -3.62
N PHE A 394 19.33 -19.38 -3.23
CA PHE A 394 20.72 -19.82 -3.36
C PHE A 394 21.29 -20.62 -2.20
N SER A 395 20.43 -21.20 -1.35
CA SER A 395 20.87 -22.11 -0.27
C SER A 395 21.10 -23.57 -0.73
N GLY A 396 20.68 -23.96 -1.93
CA GLY A 396 20.85 -25.31 -2.49
C GLY A 396 19.94 -25.63 -3.67
N MET A 397 20.19 -26.74 -4.37
CA MET A 397 19.48 -27.12 -5.60
C MET A 397 17.98 -27.40 -5.39
N ASP A 398 17.58 -27.90 -4.21
CA ASP A 398 16.20 -28.25 -3.89
C ASP A 398 15.37 -27.05 -3.42
N ASN A 399 15.97 -25.84 -3.40
CA ASN A 399 15.30 -24.65 -2.92
C ASN A 399 14.15 -24.22 -3.88
N PRO A 400 12.90 -24.10 -3.39
CA PRO A 400 11.71 -23.83 -4.22
C PRO A 400 11.71 -22.43 -4.86
N PHE A 401 12.65 -21.56 -4.50
CA PHE A 401 12.81 -20.23 -5.09
C PHE A 401 13.78 -20.21 -6.28
N LEU A 402 14.34 -21.36 -6.68
CA LEU A 402 15.13 -21.46 -7.92
C LEU A 402 14.23 -21.56 -9.15
N PRO A 403 14.57 -20.90 -10.27
CA PRO A 403 13.74 -20.83 -11.48
C PRO A 403 13.29 -22.17 -12.07
N HIS A 404 14.07 -23.26 -11.91
CA HIS A 404 13.69 -24.59 -12.42
C HIS A 404 12.55 -25.27 -11.61
N HIS A 405 12.22 -24.73 -10.43
CA HIS A 405 11.07 -25.17 -9.63
C HIS A 405 9.83 -24.30 -9.83
N TYR A 406 9.91 -23.22 -10.63
CA TYR A 406 8.75 -22.36 -10.83
C TYR A 406 7.64 -23.03 -11.62
N ILE A 407 6.42 -22.72 -11.27
CA ILE A 407 5.23 -23.06 -12.05
C ILE A 407 4.78 -21.83 -12.85
N PRO A 408 4.07 -21.99 -13.98
CA PRO A 408 3.60 -20.83 -14.76
C PRO A 408 2.76 -19.85 -13.95
N ASN A 409 1.91 -20.32 -13.03
CA ASN A 409 1.07 -19.48 -12.18
C ASN A 409 1.80 -18.98 -10.94
N CYS A 410 2.90 -18.23 -11.13
CA CYS A 410 3.60 -17.52 -10.07
C CYS A 410 4.12 -16.17 -10.55
N VAL A 411 4.46 -15.30 -9.62
CA VAL A 411 5.14 -14.01 -9.86
C VAL A 411 6.57 -14.11 -9.37
N ALA A 412 7.54 -13.98 -10.27
CA ALA A 412 8.95 -14.08 -9.95
C ALA A 412 9.57 -12.69 -9.79
N TYR A 413 10.38 -12.53 -8.74
CA TYR A 413 11.10 -11.31 -8.39
C TYR A 413 12.59 -11.58 -8.29
N THR A 414 13.42 -10.60 -8.61
CA THR A 414 14.85 -10.61 -8.21
C THR A 414 14.97 -10.48 -6.70
N GLY A 415 14.33 -9.48 -6.15
CA GLY A 415 14.06 -9.14 -4.76
C GLY A 415 12.81 -8.29 -4.69
N THR A 416 12.34 -7.96 -3.49
CA THR A 416 11.21 -7.06 -3.23
C THR A 416 11.70 -5.81 -2.49
N HIS A 417 10.79 -4.96 -2.02
CA HIS A 417 11.11 -3.81 -1.16
C HIS A 417 11.53 -4.21 0.27
N ASP A 418 11.31 -5.48 0.67
CA ASP A 418 11.70 -6.04 1.96
C ASP A 418 13.10 -6.68 1.93
N ASN A 419 13.70 -6.80 0.74
CA ASN A 419 15.01 -7.38 0.55
C ASN A 419 16.05 -6.28 0.33
N ASP A 420 17.33 -6.63 0.52
CA ASP A 420 18.42 -5.81 0.03
C ASP A 420 18.41 -5.77 -1.50
N THR A 421 19.05 -4.77 -2.10
CA THR A 421 19.23 -4.75 -3.55
C THR A 421 20.04 -5.98 -4.00
N ALA A 422 19.94 -6.37 -5.27
CA ALA A 422 20.72 -7.50 -5.79
C ALA A 422 22.25 -7.34 -5.57
N ILE A 423 22.74 -6.11 -5.69
CA ILE A 423 24.16 -5.79 -5.42
C ILE A 423 24.46 -5.87 -3.92
N GLY A 424 23.57 -5.32 -3.07
CA GLY A 424 23.69 -5.40 -1.61
C GLY A 424 23.69 -6.85 -1.12
N TRP A 425 22.76 -7.67 -1.62
CA TRP A 425 22.70 -9.11 -1.32
C TRP A 425 23.99 -9.80 -1.73
N PHE A 426 24.49 -9.54 -2.95
CA PHE A 426 25.74 -10.16 -3.44
C PHE A 426 26.96 -9.76 -2.61
N ALA A 427 26.98 -8.53 -2.10
CA ALA A 427 28.08 -8.05 -1.26
C ALA A 427 28.06 -8.65 0.15
N THR A 428 26.87 -8.91 0.72
CA THR A 428 26.71 -9.28 2.14
C THR A 428 26.41 -10.75 2.40
N SER A 429 25.93 -11.49 1.38
CA SER A 429 25.60 -12.91 1.50
C SER A 429 26.83 -13.78 1.78
N PRO A 430 26.64 -14.95 2.43
CA PRO A 430 27.71 -15.92 2.64
C PRO A 430 28.39 -16.32 1.33
N GLU A 431 29.71 -16.55 1.37
CA GLU A 431 30.50 -16.90 0.17
C GLU A 431 29.95 -18.13 -0.55
N HIS A 432 29.51 -19.15 0.20
CA HIS A 432 28.97 -20.37 -0.41
C HIS A 432 27.69 -20.13 -1.20
N GLU A 433 26.82 -19.21 -0.76
CA GLU A 433 25.61 -18.84 -1.50
C GLU A 433 25.95 -18.03 -2.77
N ARG A 434 26.90 -17.09 -2.69
CA ARG A 434 27.37 -16.33 -3.85
C ARG A 434 27.98 -17.24 -4.92
N GLU A 435 28.86 -18.15 -4.50
CA GLU A 435 29.47 -19.10 -5.42
C GLU A 435 28.44 -20.09 -6.00
N PHE A 436 27.45 -20.50 -5.20
CA PHE A 436 26.34 -21.29 -5.71
C PHE A 436 25.52 -20.49 -6.75
N ALA A 437 25.20 -19.24 -6.46
CA ALA A 437 24.47 -18.36 -7.38
C ALA A 437 25.21 -18.20 -8.72
N LYS A 438 26.53 -17.92 -8.70
CA LYS A 438 27.34 -17.80 -9.92
C LYS A 438 27.31 -19.10 -10.74
N ARG A 439 27.53 -20.26 -10.09
CA ARG A 439 27.50 -21.55 -10.78
C ARG A 439 26.11 -21.86 -11.35
N TYR A 440 25.06 -21.64 -10.57
CA TYR A 440 23.66 -21.89 -10.99
C TYR A 440 23.26 -21.03 -12.18
N LEU A 441 23.62 -19.75 -12.16
CA LEU A 441 23.29 -18.80 -13.22
C LEU A 441 24.25 -18.89 -14.42
N GLY A 442 25.41 -19.51 -14.25
CA GLY A 442 26.47 -19.59 -15.28
C GLY A 442 27.16 -18.25 -15.54
N VAL A 443 27.39 -17.46 -14.49
CA VAL A 443 27.91 -16.08 -14.55
C VAL A 443 29.12 -15.89 -13.66
N ASP A 444 29.89 -14.81 -13.90
CA ASP A 444 31.07 -14.45 -13.09
C ASP A 444 30.73 -13.51 -11.90
N GLY A 445 29.50 -12.93 -11.90
CA GLY A 445 29.02 -12.01 -10.89
C GLY A 445 29.38 -10.54 -11.13
N HIS A 446 29.96 -10.18 -12.27
CA HIS A 446 30.33 -8.80 -12.59
C HIS A 446 29.07 -7.89 -12.75
N ASP A 447 28.01 -8.41 -13.36
CA ASP A 447 26.75 -7.69 -13.63
C ASP A 447 25.58 -8.37 -12.90
N PHE A 448 25.79 -8.71 -11.62
CA PHE A 448 24.95 -9.64 -10.87
C PHE A 448 23.46 -9.22 -10.80
N ALA A 449 23.16 -7.94 -10.68
CA ALA A 449 21.78 -7.46 -10.69
C ALA A 449 21.07 -7.82 -12.00
N TRP A 450 21.71 -7.58 -13.13
CA TRP A 450 21.17 -7.94 -14.44
C TRP A 450 21.19 -9.46 -14.70
N ASP A 451 22.09 -10.20 -14.08
CA ASP A 451 22.07 -11.67 -14.15
C ASP A 451 20.84 -12.24 -13.46
N LEU A 452 20.46 -11.69 -12.28
CA LEU A 452 19.21 -12.03 -11.62
C LEU A 452 17.99 -11.64 -12.46
N ILE A 453 17.96 -10.41 -13.01
CA ILE A 453 16.88 -9.92 -13.87
C ILE A 453 16.69 -10.84 -15.07
N ARG A 454 17.77 -11.22 -15.76
CA ARG A 454 17.74 -12.14 -16.91
C ARG A 454 17.20 -13.52 -16.53
N ALA A 455 17.61 -14.05 -15.36
CA ALA A 455 17.14 -15.34 -14.86
C ALA A 455 15.63 -15.33 -14.58
N VAL A 456 15.13 -14.30 -13.87
CA VAL A 456 13.71 -14.12 -13.55
C VAL A 456 12.88 -13.93 -14.83
N TRP A 457 13.35 -13.10 -15.78
CA TRP A 457 12.61 -12.82 -17.02
C TRP A 457 12.61 -13.98 -18.01
N ARG A 458 13.58 -14.91 -17.94
CA ARG A 458 13.62 -16.16 -18.72
C ARG A 458 12.77 -17.28 -18.12
N SER A 459 12.33 -17.15 -16.86
CA SER A 459 11.55 -18.16 -16.16
C SER A 459 10.17 -18.37 -16.79
N VAL A 460 9.45 -19.41 -16.35
CA VAL A 460 8.09 -19.72 -16.80
C VAL A 460 7.01 -18.87 -16.09
N ALA A 461 7.38 -18.06 -15.11
CA ALA A 461 6.47 -17.25 -14.31
C ALA A 461 5.55 -16.36 -15.17
N VAL A 462 4.28 -16.23 -14.77
CA VAL A 462 3.32 -15.38 -15.48
C VAL A 462 3.72 -13.90 -15.40
N PHE A 463 4.25 -13.47 -14.26
CA PHE A 463 4.86 -12.16 -14.11
C PHE A 463 6.31 -12.28 -13.67
N ALA A 464 7.15 -11.40 -14.19
CA ALA A 464 8.56 -11.28 -13.84
C ALA A 464 8.85 -9.80 -13.53
N ILE A 465 9.15 -9.50 -12.27
CA ILE A 465 9.24 -8.13 -11.74
C ILE A 465 10.63 -7.92 -11.14
N ALA A 466 11.23 -6.77 -11.42
CA ALA A 466 12.48 -6.33 -10.79
C ALA A 466 12.28 -4.98 -10.09
N PRO A 467 12.82 -4.78 -8.87
CA PRO A 467 12.93 -3.45 -8.29
C PRO A 467 13.75 -2.51 -9.19
N MET A 468 13.37 -1.23 -9.23
CA MET A 468 14.13 -0.24 -10.01
C MET A 468 15.59 -0.14 -9.56
N GLN A 469 15.87 -0.37 -8.28
CA GLN A 469 17.22 -0.38 -7.74
C GLN A 469 18.11 -1.44 -8.42
N ASP A 470 17.55 -2.64 -8.67
CA ASP A 470 18.28 -3.71 -9.38
C ASP A 470 18.50 -3.35 -10.84
N VAL A 471 17.51 -2.72 -11.51
CA VAL A 471 17.66 -2.24 -12.89
C VAL A 471 18.77 -1.20 -13.01
N LEU A 472 18.94 -0.36 -11.98
CA LEU A 472 19.98 0.67 -11.90
C LEU A 472 21.31 0.15 -11.32
N SER A 473 21.37 -1.11 -10.93
CA SER A 473 22.53 -1.75 -10.28
C SER A 473 23.04 -0.97 -9.06
N LEU A 474 22.13 -0.57 -8.15
CA LEU A 474 22.40 0.20 -6.95
C LEU A 474 22.67 -0.70 -5.74
#